data_2fc61ceda44e7fa6e71e30f54984e64e
#
_entry.id   2fc61ceda44e7fa6e71e30f54984e64e
#
_cell.length_a   1.000
_cell.length_b   1.000
_cell.length_c   1.000
_cell.angle_alpha   90.00
_cell.angle_beta   90.00
_cell.angle_gamma   90.00
#
_symmetry.space_group_name_H-M   'P 1'
#
loop_
_entity.id
_entity.type
_entity.pdbx_description
1 polymer ?
#
loop_
_entity_poly.entity_id
_entity_poly.type
_entity_poly.pdbx_seq_one_letter_code
_entity_poly.pdbx_strand_id
1 'polypeptide(L)'
;IQPAVESPLAKPLDRITLGGKTPGNRIAIHPMEGWDGTTSGGVTEEMTRRWQRFGESGAKLILGGEAMAVRPDGRANPNQLVINNDNQAGIVSLLDTLLGTHAELYDSTDDLAIGFQLTHSGRFCRPNEKNRFEPQIAYRHPILDAKFKVTSDEQILTDDEVGELVGSYVHAARLAAGAGADFVDLKHCHGYLLHEFLSAHTRPGKYGGSFENRTRIMREIIAGIRADRNDIDVIVRLSAFDFVPFRPDADRSQSGKLGPGIPEDFSSCLPYHYGFGLNPDNPLEVDLAEPIQFVKLCAE
;
A
#
# COMPACT_ATOMS: atom_id res chain seq x y z
N ILE A 1 -35.41 -10.83 9.54
CA ILE A 1 -34.08 -10.97 10.17
C ILE A 1 -34.19 -10.32 11.55
N GLN A 2 -34.07 -11.09 12.63
CA GLN A 2 -34.00 -10.51 13.97
C GLN A 2 -32.58 -9.97 14.21
N PRO A 3 -32.42 -8.76 14.75
CA PRO A 3 -31.10 -8.24 15.14
C PRO A 3 -30.46 -9.18 16.18
N ALA A 4 -29.16 -9.41 16.07
CA ALA A 4 -28.44 -10.13 17.11
C ALA A 4 -28.49 -9.33 18.43
N VAL A 5 -28.66 -10.00 19.55
CA VAL A 5 -28.68 -9.39 20.90
C VAL A 5 -27.31 -8.81 21.24
N GLU A 6 -26.25 -9.42 20.72
CA GLU A 6 -24.85 -8.96 20.76
C GLU A 6 -24.25 -8.99 19.36
N SER A 7 -23.62 -7.89 18.96
CA SER A 7 -22.91 -7.87 17.68
C SER A 7 -21.64 -8.73 17.75
N PRO A 8 -21.43 -9.69 16.85
CA PRO A 8 -20.17 -10.42 16.80
C PRO A 8 -18.97 -9.53 16.45
N LEU A 9 -19.21 -8.34 15.89
CA LEU A 9 -18.19 -7.34 15.58
C LEU A 9 -17.68 -6.60 16.83
N ALA A 10 -18.47 -6.59 17.90
CA ALA A 10 -18.08 -5.95 19.17
C ALA A 10 -17.12 -6.83 20.01
N LYS A 11 -16.84 -8.07 19.58
CA LYS A 11 -15.92 -8.97 20.29
C LYS A 11 -14.48 -8.64 19.93
N PRO A 12 -13.51 -8.81 20.85
CA PRO A 12 -12.10 -8.65 20.57
C PRO A 12 -11.62 -9.49 19.38
N LEU A 13 -10.61 -8.98 18.69
CA LEU A 13 -9.91 -9.72 17.61
C LEU A 13 -8.76 -10.53 18.24
N ASP A 14 -9.11 -11.53 19.04
CA ASP A 14 -8.27 -12.32 19.94
C ASP A 14 -7.17 -13.15 19.27
N ARG A 15 -7.16 -13.21 17.92
CA ARG A 15 -6.16 -13.95 17.13
C ARG A 15 -5.02 -13.09 16.62
N ILE A 16 -5.07 -11.80 16.85
CA ILE A 16 -4.09 -10.83 16.36
C ILE A 16 -3.62 -9.96 17.51
N THR A 17 -2.30 -9.83 17.65
CA THR A 17 -1.66 -8.86 18.54
C THR A 17 -0.75 -7.99 17.70
N LEU A 18 -0.88 -6.67 17.80
CA LEU A 18 -0.09 -5.67 17.10
C LEU A 18 0.42 -4.64 18.09
N GLY A 19 1.73 -4.42 18.15
CA GLY A 19 2.36 -3.55 19.14
C GLY A 19 2.05 -3.94 20.59
N GLY A 20 1.89 -5.25 20.84
CA GLY A 20 1.49 -5.75 22.17
C GLY A 20 0.00 -5.59 22.50
N LYS A 21 -0.82 -5.02 21.61
CA LYS A 21 -2.26 -4.76 21.81
C LYS A 21 -3.11 -5.78 21.05
N THR A 22 -4.17 -6.26 21.70
CA THR A 22 -5.23 -7.05 21.05
C THR A 22 -6.41 -6.12 20.74
N PRO A 23 -6.75 -5.91 19.44
CA PRO A 23 -7.86 -5.00 19.09
C PRO A 23 -9.17 -5.39 19.78
N GLY A 24 -9.80 -4.45 20.48
CA GLY A 24 -10.95 -4.66 21.33
C GLY A 24 -12.25 -4.97 20.58
N ASN A 25 -12.28 -4.82 19.26
CA ASN A 25 -13.39 -5.23 18.42
C ASN A 25 -12.89 -5.64 17.01
N ARG A 26 -13.83 -6.07 16.14
CA ARG A 26 -13.56 -6.57 14.78
C ARG A 26 -13.86 -5.53 13.70
N ILE A 27 -13.76 -4.26 14.05
CA ILE A 27 -13.95 -3.16 13.11
C ILE A 27 -12.59 -2.54 12.82
N ALA A 28 -12.22 -2.50 11.54
CA ALA A 28 -10.96 -1.93 11.09
C ALA A 28 -11.18 -0.76 10.13
N ILE A 29 -10.35 0.28 10.27
CA ILE A 29 -10.24 1.37 9.31
C ILE A 29 -9.06 1.07 8.40
N HIS A 30 -9.35 0.94 7.09
CA HIS A 30 -8.34 0.74 6.07
C HIS A 30 -7.64 2.04 5.69
N PRO A 31 -6.35 1.96 5.29
CA PRO A 31 -5.62 3.13 4.81
C PRO A 31 -6.19 3.64 3.50
N MET A 32 -6.24 4.97 3.38
CA MET A 32 -6.61 5.67 2.16
C MET A 32 -5.61 6.79 1.87
N GLU A 33 -5.44 7.09 0.60
CA GLU A 33 -4.75 8.30 0.17
C GLU A 33 -5.78 9.40 0.03
N GLY A 34 -5.88 10.30 1.02
CA GLY A 34 -6.86 11.38 1.02
C GLY A 34 -6.59 12.44 -0.05
N TRP A 35 -5.33 12.61 -0.44
CA TRP A 35 -4.85 13.64 -1.37
C TRP A 35 -5.28 15.06 -0.98
N ASP A 36 -5.35 15.29 0.30
CA ASP A 36 -5.76 16.54 0.94
C ASP A 36 -4.66 17.12 1.85
N GLY A 37 -3.43 16.60 1.74
CA GLY A 37 -2.24 17.17 2.36
C GLY A 37 -1.77 18.45 1.66
N THR A 38 -0.74 19.09 2.21
CA THR A 38 -0.07 20.20 1.56
C THR A 38 0.73 19.73 0.35
N THR A 39 1.13 20.64 -0.55
CA THR A 39 2.01 20.30 -1.68
C THR A 39 3.41 19.86 -1.28
N SER A 40 3.84 20.18 -0.05
CA SER A 40 5.07 19.65 0.56
C SER A 40 4.89 18.28 1.22
N GLY A 41 3.67 17.71 1.17
CA GLY A 41 3.35 16.41 1.77
C GLY A 41 3.07 16.48 3.28
N GLY A 42 2.74 17.65 3.81
CA GLY A 42 2.41 17.87 5.21
C GLY A 42 0.91 17.73 5.51
N VAL A 43 0.60 17.77 6.81
CA VAL A 43 -0.76 17.62 7.35
C VAL A 43 -1.58 18.92 7.14
N THR A 44 -2.90 18.77 6.97
CA THR A 44 -3.89 19.84 6.85
C THR A 44 -4.99 19.69 7.90
N GLU A 45 -5.86 20.70 8.00
CA GLU A 45 -7.05 20.66 8.87
C GLU A 45 -8.04 19.57 8.43
N GLU A 46 -8.19 19.32 7.14
CA GLU A 46 -9.03 18.25 6.59
C GLU A 46 -8.56 16.88 7.04
N MET A 47 -7.23 16.65 7.01
CA MET A 47 -6.64 15.42 7.52
C MET A 47 -6.86 15.27 9.02
N THR A 48 -6.62 16.33 9.80
CA THR A 48 -6.86 16.35 11.25
C THR A 48 -8.30 16.00 11.58
N ARG A 49 -9.28 16.62 10.89
CA ARG A 49 -10.69 16.30 11.03
C ARG A 49 -11.01 14.83 10.70
N ARG A 50 -10.39 14.28 9.65
CA ARG A 50 -10.56 12.86 9.28
C ARG A 50 -10.03 11.94 10.38
N TRP A 51 -8.85 12.22 10.92
CA TRP A 51 -8.27 11.43 12.01
C TRP A 51 -9.08 11.54 13.32
N GLN A 52 -9.65 12.71 13.61
CA GLN A 52 -10.63 12.86 14.67
C GLN A 52 -11.82 11.90 14.46
N ARG A 53 -12.37 11.84 13.22
CA ARG A 53 -13.46 10.90 12.89
C ARG A 53 -13.06 9.43 13.06
N PHE A 54 -11.82 9.08 12.84
CA PHE A 54 -11.33 7.73 13.15
C PHE A 54 -11.37 7.45 14.64
N GLY A 55 -10.97 8.39 15.50
CA GLY A 55 -11.11 8.30 16.95
C GLY A 55 -12.57 8.16 17.40
N GLU A 56 -13.48 8.96 16.81
CA GLU A 56 -14.92 8.93 17.10
C GLU A 56 -15.61 7.61 16.70
N SER A 57 -15.04 6.89 15.72
CA SER A 57 -15.66 5.70 15.11
C SER A 57 -15.81 4.51 16.06
N GLY A 58 -14.99 4.43 17.10
CA GLY A 58 -14.90 3.28 18.00
C GLY A 58 -14.25 2.03 17.39
N ALA A 59 -13.71 2.11 16.16
CA ALA A 59 -12.90 1.05 15.59
C ALA A 59 -11.63 0.83 16.44
N LYS A 60 -11.27 -0.43 16.69
CA LYS A 60 -10.13 -0.78 17.54
C LYS A 60 -8.90 -1.25 16.74
N LEU A 61 -8.98 -1.22 15.41
CA LEU A 61 -7.86 -1.48 14.52
C LEU A 61 -7.80 -0.42 13.42
N ILE A 62 -6.76 0.39 13.43
CA ILE A 62 -6.50 1.39 12.39
C ILE A 62 -5.34 0.87 11.52
N LEU A 63 -5.67 0.27 10.36
CA LEU A 63 -4.69 -0.33 9.44
C LEU A 63 -3.92 0.71 8.61
N GLY A 64 -3.69 1.89 9.16
CA GLY A 64 -2.90 2.92 8.51
C GLY A 64 -3.53 4.29 8.44
N GLY A 65 -4.86 4.39 8.59
CA GLY A 65 -5.60 5.66 8.48
C GLY A 65 -5.28 6.45 7.21
N GLU A 66 -3.99 6.60 6.91
CA GLU A 66 -3.42 7.23 5.71
C GLU A 66 -2.40 6.29 5.05
N ALA A 67 -2.32 6.30 3.70
CA ALA A 67 -1.24 5.68 2.96
C ALA A 67 -0.17 6.73 2.67
N MET A 68 0.92 6.71 3.45
CA MET A 68 1.97 7.72 3.43
C MET A 68 3.05 7.37 2.43
N ALA A 69 3.43 8.31 1.56
CA ALA A 69 4.55 8.11 0.67
C ALA A 69 5.87 8.14 1.46
N VAL A 70 6.75 7.16 1.24
CA VAL A 70 8.07 7.11 1.89
C VAL A 70 9.09 8.06 1.26
N ARG A 71 8.78 8.58 0.06
CA ARG A 71 9.58 9.56 -0.69
C ARG A 71 8.66 10.57 -1.38
N PRO A 72 9.05 11.84 -1.50
CA PRO A 72 8.25 12.85 -2.21
C PRO A 72 7.97 12.49 -3.67
N ASP A 73 8.95 11.91 -4.38
CA ASP A 73 8.84 11.47 -5.77
C ASP A 73 7.99 10.19 -5.96
N GLY A 74 7.75 9.44 -4.87
CA GLY A 74 6.89 8.26 -4.85
C GLY A 74 5.40 8.53 -4.67
N ARG A 75 4.96 9.81 -4.63
CA ARG A 75 3.56 10.18 -4.41
C ARG A 75 2.66 9.87 -5.61
N ALA A 76 1.44 9.38 -5.35
CA ALA A 76 0.38 9.22 -6.36
C ALA A 76 -0.32 10.54 -6.71
N ASN A 77 -0.14 11.57 -5.89
CA ASN A 77 -0.77 12.89 -6.04
C ASN A 77 0.11 13.94 -5.34
N PRO A 78 0.23 15.18 -5.86
CA PRO A 78 1.01 16.24 -5.22
C PRO A 78 0.62 16.52 -3.75
N ASN A 79 -0.62 16.22 -3.39
CA ASN A 79 -1.17 16.43 -2.06
C ASN A 79 -1.21 15.15 -1.20
N GLN A 80 -0.47 14.09 -1.56
CA GLN A 80 -0.33 12.92 -0.70
C GLN A 80 0.62 13.21 0.46
N LEU A 81 0.27 12.75 1.65
CA LEU A 81 1.11 12.83 2.84
C LEU A 81 2.43 12.08 2.63
N VAL A 82 3.53 12.69 3.05
CA VAL A 82 4.88 12.10 3.01
C VAL A 82 5.39 11.90 4.43
N ILE A 83 5.82 10.69 4.75
CA ILE A 83 6.46 10.41 6.04
C ILE A 83 7.96 10.69 5.93
N ASN A 84 8.38 11.84 6.46
CA ASN A 84 9.76 12.30 6.53
C ASN A 84 9.98 13.15 7.78
N ASN A 85 11.21 13.57 8.03
CA ASN A 85 11.56 14.37 9.20
C ASN A 85 10.79 15.70 9.28
N ASP A 86 10.54 16.35 8.15
CA ASP A 86 9.88 17.66 8.10
C ASP A 86 8.40 17.56 8.48
N ASN A 87 7.76 16.44 8.16
CA ASN A 87 6.33 16.21 8.39
C ASN A 87 6.04 15.42 9.68
N GLN A 88 7.06 14.93 10.38
CA GLN A 88 6.90 14.05 11.55
C GLN A 88 6.04 14.68 12.64
N ALA A 89 6.24 15.95 12.97
CA ALA A 89 5.45 16.64 14.01
C ALA A 89 3.95 16.68 13.66
N GLY A 90 3.61 16.89 12.40
CA GLY A 90 2.22 16.83 11.93
C GLY A 90 1.64 15.41 12.04
N ILE A 91 2.41 14.38 11.70
CA ILE A 91 1.99 12.97 11.81
C ILE A 91 1.75 12.60 13.29
N VAL A 92 2.61 13.02 14.21
CA VAL A 92 2.39 12.87 15.66
C VAL A 92 1.07 13.51 16.07
N SER A 93 0.82 14.76 15.62
CA SER A 93 -0.43 15.47 15.92
C SER A 93 -1.68 14.76 15.40
N LEU A 94 -1.61 14.08 14.23
CA LEU A 94 -2.73 13.26 13.75
C LEU A 94 -3.02 12.09 14.70
N LEU A 95 -1.97 11.40 15.13
CA LEU A 95 -2.09 10.27 16.05
C LEU A 95 -2.64 10.71 17.40
N ASP A 96 -2.12 11.81 17.96
CA ASP A 96 -2.59 12.41 19.22
C ASP A 96 -4.07 12.81 19.14
N THR A 97 -4.50 13.39 18.01
CA THR A 97 -5.90 13.73 17.75
C THR A 97 -6.80 12.49 17.77
N LEU A 98 -6.38 11.41 17.11
CA LEU A 98 -7.14 10.17 17.11
C LEU A 98 -7.22 9.56 18.51
N LEU A 99 -6.08 9.44 19.18
CA LEU A 99 -5.98 8.84 20.53
C LEU A 99 -6.79 9.65 21.55
N GLY A 100 -6.63 10.99 21.55
CA GLY A 100 -7.36 11.88 22.47
C GLY A 100 -8.87 11.79 22.27
N THR A 101 -9.34 11.87 21.02
CA THR A 101 -10.77 11.73 20.69
C THR A 101 -11.32 10.37 21.09
N HIS A 102 -10.54 9.31 20.88
CA HIS A 102 -10.97 7.95 21.23
C HIS A 102 -11.07 7.79 22.75
N ALA A 103 -10.07 8.28 23.50
CA ALA A 103 -10.07 8.22 24.96
C ALA A 103 -11.23 9.00 25.58
N GLU A 104 -11.58 10.17 25.03
CA GLU A 104 -12.72 10.96 25.48
C GLU A 104 -14.07 10.23 25.35
N LEU A 105 -14.22 9.38 24.32
CA LEU A 105 -15.48 8.70 24.02
C LEU A 105 -15.57 7.27 24.56
N TYR A 106 -14.43 6.61 24.76
CA TYR A 106 -14.35 5.17 25.06
C TYR A 106 -13.46 4.85 26.28
N ASP A 107 -13.06 5.86 27.05
CA ASP A 107 -12.30 5.79 28.31
C ASP A 107 -10.88 5.21 28.21
N SER A 108 -10.58 4.32 27.25
CA SER A 108 -9.26 3.68 27.10
C SER A 108 -8.84 3.51 25.64
N THR A 109 -7.53 3.55 25.42
CA THR A 109 -6.86 3.23 24.14
C THR A 109 -6.02 1.94 24.21
N ASP A 110 -6.07 1.19 25.33
CA ASP A 110 -5.22 0.02 25.56
C ASP A 110 -5.47 -1.14 24.56
N ASP A 111 -6.69 -1.19 24.02
CA ASP A 111 -7.13 -2.16 23.02
C ASP A 111 -7.27 -1.57 21.60
N LEU A 112 -6.70 -0.39 21.37
CA LEU A 112 -6.69 0.31 20.08
C LEU A 112 -5.31 0.17 19.43
N ALA A 113 -5.21 -0.70 18.41
CA ALA A 113 -3.98 -0.86 17.62
C ALA A 113 -3.99 0.06 16.40
N ILE A 114 -2.92 0.84 16.23
CA ILE A 114 -2.79 1.86 15.17
C ILE A 114 -1.50 1.66 14.39
N GLY A 115 -1.60 1.57 13.06
CA GLY A 115 -0.46 1.50 12.16
C GLY A 115 -0.45 2.59 11.10
N PHE A 116 0.64 2.68 10.36
CA PHE A 116 0.78 3.53 9.19
C PHE A 116 1.10 2.68 7.96
N GLN A 117 0.36 2.89 6.86
CA GLN A 117 0.69 2.23 5.60
C GLN A 117 1.78 3.00 4.88
N LEU A 118 2.89 2.31 4.58
CA LEU A 118 4.03 2.85 3.84
C LEU A 118 3.91 2.50 2.35
N THR A 119 4.06 3.50 1.47
CA THR A 119 3.83 3.32 0.05
C THR A 119 4.82 4.09 -0.83
N HIS A 120 5.03 3.57 -2.03
CA HIS A 120 5.61 4.25 -3.18
C HIS A 120 4.74 3.90 -4.40
N SER A 121 4.26 4.90 -5.10
CA SER A 121 3.20 4.69 -6.11
C SER A 121 3.70 4.09 -7.42
N GLY A 122 5.02 4.03 -7.63
CA GLY A 122 5.60 3.34 -8.78
C GLY A 122 5.14 3.92 -10.11
N ARG A 123 4.53 3.09 -10.93
CA ARG A 123 3.93 3.44 -12.23
C ARG A 123 2.90 4.56 -12.14
N PHE A 124 2.25 4.72 -10.98
CA PHE A 124 1.20 5.72 -10.76
C PHE A 124 1.73 7.05 -10.20
N CYS A 125 3.06 7.25 -10.09
CA CYS A 125 3.62 8.47 -9.53
C CYS A 125 3.16 9.72 -10.28
N ARG A 126 2.69 10.72 -9.51
CA ARG A 126 2.30 12.06 -9.93
C ARG A 126 2.69 13.07 -8.84
N PRO A 127 3.98 13.17 -8.52
CA PRO A 127 4.44 13.95 -7.37
C PRO A 127 4.25 15.46 -7.53
N ASN A 128 4.25 15.97 -8.76
CA ASN A 128 4.29 17.42 -9.05
C ASN A 128 2.96 17.96 -9.57
N GLU A 129 2.26 17.22 -10.42
CA GLU A 129 1.00 17.64 -11.04
C GLU A 129 -0.04 16.50 -11.06
N LYS A 130 -1.30 16.82 -10.71
CA LYS A 130 -2.38 15.82 -10.62
C LYS A 130 -2.61 15.02 -11.91
N ASN A 131 -2.36 15.62 -13.06
CA ASN A 131 -2.66 15.05 -14.37
C ASN A 131 -1.41 14.60 -15.14
N ARG A 132 -0.21 14.68 -14.54
CA ARG A 132 1.03 14.27 -15.17
C ARG A 132 1.63 13.06 -14.46
N PHE A 133 1.72 11.93 -15.16
CA PHE A 133 2.46 10.78 -14.68
C PHE A 133 3.97 11.02 -14.79
N GLU A 134 4.68 10.66 -13.74
CA GLU A 134 6.13 10.65 -13.63
C GLU A 134 6.55 9.27 -13.09
N PRO A 135 6.34 8.20 -13.89
CA PRO A 135 6.44 6.83 -13.41
C PRO A 135 7.87 6.43 -13.06
N GLN A 136 8.01 5.71 -11.96
CA GLN A 136 9.19 4.98 -11.53
C GLN A 136 8.79 3.52 -11.44
N ILE A 137 9.30 2.67 -12.31
CA ILE A 137 8.76 1.32 -12.54
C ILE A 137 9.76 0.22 -12.17
N ALA A 138 9.23 -0.95 -11.83
CA ALA A 138 10.06 -2.14 -11.63
C ALA A 138 10.45 -2.79 -12.97
N TYR A 139 9.56 -2.77 -13.98
CA TYR A 139 9.76 -3.40 -15.29
C TYR A 139 8.85 -2.79 -16.36
N ARG A 140 9.18 -3.01 -17.63
CA ARG A 140 8.36 -2.60 -18.77
C ARG A 140 7.13 -3.50 -18.90
N HIS A 141 5.96 -2.90 -19.05
CA HIS A 141 4.70 -3.64 -19.22
C HIS A 141 4.06 -3.29 -20.57
N PRO A 142 3.93 -4.27 -21.51
CA PRO A 142 3.57 -3.98 -22.89
C PRO A 142 2.23 -3.25 -23.07
N ILE A 143 1.28 -3.46 -22.17
CA ILE A 143 -0.05 -2.86 -22.25
C ILE A 143 -0.13 -1.56 -21.42
N LEU A 144 0.44 -1.54 -20.20
CA LEU A 144 0.29 -0.41 -19.28
C LEU A 144 1.20 0.77 -19.59
N ASP A 145 2.35 0.54 -20.21
CA ASP A 145 3.36 1.58 -20.44
C ASP A 145 2.80 2.79 -21.19
N ALA A 146 2.03 2.55 -22.27
CA ALA A 146 1.41 3.64 -23.02
C ALA A 146 0.43 4.47 -22.18
N LYS A 147 -0.36 3.81 -21.33
CA LYS A 147 -1.34 4.44 -20.45
C LYS A 147 -0.69 5.32 -19.39
N PHE A 148 0.43 4.90 -18.83
CA PHE A 148 1.13 5.59 -17.75
C PHE A 148 2.33 6.41 -18.22
N LYS A 149 2.49 6.62 -19.53
CA LYS A 149 3.57 7.44 -20.13
C LYS A 149 4.97 6.92 -19.82
N VAL A 150 5.12 5.61 -19.77
CA VAL A 150 6.42 4.94 -19.73
C VAL A 150 6.95 4.89 -21.17
N THR A 151 7.99 5.68 -21.45
CA THR A 151 8.50 5.88 -22.82
C THR A 151 9.92 5.37 -23.02
N SER A 152 10.68 5.18 -21.94
CA SER A 152 12.07 4.70 -21.99
C SER A 152 12.40 3.78 -20.82
N ASP A 153 13.50 3.06 -20.94
CA ASP A 153 14.03 2.18 -19.88
C ASP A 153 14.67 2.99 -18.74
N GLU A 154 14.94 4.29 -18.92
CA GLU A 154 15.41 5.18 -17.87
C GLU A 154 14.41 5.35 -16.71
N GLN A 155 13.15 4.97 -16.93
CA GLN A 155 12.11 4.97 -15.90
C GLN A 155 12.09 3.69 -15.05
N ILE A 156 12.88 2.67 -15.43
CA ILE A 156 13.09 1.46 -14.64
C ILE A 156 14.08 1.79 -13.52
N LEU A 157 13.65 1.64 -12.28
CA LEU A 157 14.55 1.79 -11.14
C LEU A 157 15.73 0.81 -11.26
N THR A 158 16.94 1.30 -11.16
CA THR A 158 18.16 0.49 -11.06
C THR A 158 18.19 -0.31 -9.76
N ASP A 159 19.05 -1.30 -9.67
CA ASP A 159 19.19 -2.08 -8.42
C ASP A 159 19.76 -1.23 -7.26
N ASP A 160 20.54 -0.20 -7.57
CA ASP A 160 21.06 0.75 -6.57
C ASP A 160 19.94 1.68 -6.07
N GLU A 161 19.11 2.23 -6.95
CA GLU A 161 17.94 3.04 -6.57
C GLU A 161 16.93 2.25 -5.75
N VAL A 162 16.75 0.95 -6.05
CA VAL A 162 15.93 0.06 -5.21
C VAL A 162 16.56 -0.10 -3.83
N GLY A 163 17.89 -0.22 -3.73
CA GLY A 163 18.60 -0.23 -2.44
C GLY A 163 18.38 1.06 -1.63
N GLU A 164 18.42 2.23 -2.27
CA GLU A 164 18.11 3.51 -1.63
C GLU A 164 16.64 3.58 -1.16
N LEU A 165 15.73 3.03 -1.97
CA LEU A 165 14.32 2.94 -1.62
C LEU A 165 14.09 2.05 -0.39
N VAL A 166 14.81 0.91 -0.27
CA VAL A 166 14.79 0.09 0.96
C VAL A 166 15.15 0.95 2.17
N GLY A 167 16.21 1.75 2.07
CA GLY A 167 16.61 2.70 3.13
C GLY A 167 15.49 3.71 3.47
N SER A 168 14.76 4.18 2.46
CA SER A 168 13.62 5.10 2.65
C SER A 168 12.46 4.45 3.42
N TYR A 169 12.14 3.18 3.16
CA TYR A 169 11.14 2.43 3.92
C TYR A 169 11.57 2.19 5.37
N VAL A 170 12.84 1.84 5.60
CA VAL A 170 13.38 1.65 6.96
C VAL A 170 13.31 2.97 7.75
N HIS A 171 13.71 4.09 7.13
CA HIS A 171 13.60 5.41 7.75
C HIS A 171 12.14 5.79 8.07
N ALA A 172 11.22 5.54 7.14
CA ALA A 172 9.79 5.79 7.34
C ALA A 172 9.22 4.96 8.51
N ALA A 173 9.62 3.69 8.64
CA ALA A 173 9.21 2.84 9.76
C ALA A 173 9.76 3.36 11.10
N ARG A 174 11.00 3.87 11.13
CA ARG A 174 11.57 4.56 12.31
C ARG A 174 10.76 5.77 12.72
N LEU A 175 10.36 6.61 11.75
CA LEU A 175 9.53 7.78 12.01
C LEU A 175 8.13 7.40 12.50
N ALA A 176 7.53 6.35 11.94
CA ALA A 176 6.24 5.81 12.36
C ALA A 176 6.28 5.34 13.82
N ALA A 177 7.29 4.55 14.18
CA ALA A 177 7.51 4.12 15.57
C ALA A 177 7.76 5.31 16.50
N GLY A 178 8.57 6.29 16.07
CA GLY A 178 8.81 7.52 16.82
C GLY A 178 7.57 8.39 17.00
N ALA A 179 6.57 8.27 16.11
CA ALA A 179 5.27 8.91 16.26
C ALA A 179 4.31 8.15 17.19
N GLY A 180 4.63 6.91 17.58
CA GLY A 180 3.81 6.08 18.46
C GLY A 180 2.93 5.06 17.73
N ALA A 181 3.20 4.76 16.46
CA ALA A 181 2.50 3.68 15.75
C ALA A 181 2.87 2.30 16.34
N ASP A 182 1.89 1.41 16.45
CA ASP A 182 2.07 0.04 16.93
C ASP A 182 2.66 -0.87 15.84
N PHE A 183 2.40 -0.54 14.56
CA PHE A 183 2.88 -1.31 13.41
C PHE A 183 2.99 -0.44 12.16
N VAL A 184 3.70 -0.96 11.15
CA VAL A 184 3.68 -0.44 9.78
C VAL A 184 3.12 -1.49 8.82
N ASP A 185 2.38 -1.01 7.80
CA ASP A 185 1.81 -1.83 6.72
C ASP A 185 2.57 -1.56 5.43
N LEU A 186 3.24 -2.57 4.88
CA LEU A 186 3.93 -2.49 3.60
C LEU A 186 2.94 -2.75 2.45
N LYS A 187 2.69 -1.73 1.63
CA LYS A 187 1.67 -1.76 0.58
C LYS A 187 2.10 -2.60 -0.64
N HIS A 188 1.80 -3.90 -0.62
CA HIS A 188 1.98 -4.83 -1.76
C HIS A 188 0.65 -5.06 -2.49
N CYS A 189 -0.05 -3.98 -2.84
CA CYS A 189 -1.36 -4.06 -3.49
C CYS A 189 -1.57 -2.93 -4.50
N HIS A 190 -2.65 -3.03 -5.28
CA HIS A 190 -3.14 -2.03 -6.23
C HIS A 190 -2.16 -1.69 -7.37
N GLY A 191 -1.21 -2.55 -7.70
CA GLY A 191 -0.20 -2.28 -8.72
C GLY A 191 0.81 -1.20 -8.35
N TYR A 192 0.90 -0.81 -7.06
CA TYR A 192 1.94 0.11 -6.59
C TYR A 192 3.31 -0.58 -6.54
N LEU A 193 4.37 0.17 -6.32
CA LEU A 193 5.72 -0.29 -6.62
C LEU A 193 6.10 -1.63 -5.96
N LEU A 194 5.80 -1.85 -4.68
CA LEU A 194 6.11 -3.14 -4.02
C LEU A 194 5.28 -4.29 -4.59
N HIS A 195 4.02 -4.03 -4.99
CA HIS A 195 3.21 -5.02 -5.71
C HIS A 195 3.75 -5.26 -7.12
N GLU A 196 4.16 -4.21 -7.83
CA GLU A 196 4.75 -4.30 -9.17
C GLU A 196 6.00 -5.18 -9.18
N PHE A 197 6.82 -5.15 -8.12
CA PHE A 197 7.96 -6.06 -8.00
C PHE A 197 7.56 -7.54 -7.98
N LEU A 198 6.39 -7.90 -7.44
CA LEU A 198 5.91 -9.29 -7.47
C LEU A 198 5.65 -9.79 -8.90
N SER A 199 5.35 -8.89 -9.82
CA SER A 199 5.11 -9.14 -11.26
C SER A 199 6.35 -8.93 -12.13
N ALA A 200 7.52 -8.62 -11.56
CA ALA A 200 8.73 -8.24 -12.28
C ALA A 200 9.51 -9.46 -12.86
N HIS A 201 8.80 -10.38 -13.52
CA HIS A 201 9.41 -11.58 -14.11
C HIS A 201 10.44 -11.25 -15.20
N THR A 202 10.23 -10.18 -15.95
CA THR A 202 11.09 -9.77 -17.07
C THR A 202 12.20 -8.78 -16.67
N ARG A 203 12.19 -8.30 -15.40
CA ARG A 203 13.23 -7.40 -14.90
C ARG A 203 14.56 -8.12 -14.79
N PRO A 204 15.67 -7.56 -15.31
CA PRO A 204 17.02 -8.04 -15.04
C PRO A 204 17.47 -7.68 -13.62
N GLY A 205 18.58 -8.29 -13.15
CA GLY A 205 19.20 -7.95 -11.88
C GLY A 205 18.63 -8.69 -10.68
N LYS A 206 19.02 -8.22 -9.49
CA LYS A 206 18.77 -8.95 -8.24
C LYS A 206 17.34 -8.82 -7.68
N TYR A 207 16.50 -7.98 -8.28
CA TYR A 207 15.11 -7.77 -7.86
C TYR A 207 14.08 -8.25 -8.89
N GLY A 208 14.48 -9.06 -9.89
CA GLY A 208 13.59 -9.55 -10.92
C GLY A 208 13.80 -11.02 -11.29
N GLY A 209 12.95 -11.57 -12.14
CA GLY A 209 13.00 -12.95 -12.60
C GLY A 209 12.43 -13.95 -11.60
N SER A 210 13.27 -14.61 -10.80
CA SER A 210 12.82 -15.63 -9.83
C SER A 210 11.95 -15.05 -8.72
N PHE A 211 11.09 -15.87 -8.12
CA PHE A 211 10.27 -15.49 -6.97
C PHE A 211 11.11 -14.93 -5.82
N GLU A 212 12.27 -15.53 -5.54
CA GLU A 212 13.18 -15.05 -4.52
C GLU A 212 13.65 -13.62 -4.80
N ASN A 213 14.02 -13.32 -6.05
CA ASN A 213 14.47 -11.98 -6.44
C ASN A 213 13.33 -10.97 -6.40
N ARG A 214 12.14 -11.32 -6.90
CA ARG A 214 10.96 -10.44 -6.91
C ARG A 214 10.44 -10.10 -5.51
N THR A 215 10.68 -10.97 -4.52
CA THR A 215 10.34 -10.74 -3.11
C THR A 215 11.50 -10.15 -2.31
N ARG A 216 12.69 -9.99 -2.89
CA ARG A 216 13.90 -9.50 -2.23
C ARG A 216 13.72 -8.12 -1.60
N ILE A 217 13.11 -7.19 -2.31
CA ILE A 217 12.88 -5.82 -1.78
C ILE A 217 12.09 -5.85 -0.48
N MET A 218 11.03 -6.67 -0.37
CA MET A 218 10.26 -6.84 0.86
C MET A 218 11.14 -7.40 1.99
N ARG A 219 11.91 -8.45 1.70
CA ARG A 219 12.79 -9.08 2.69
C ARG A 219 13.85 -8.11 3.19
N GLU A 220 14.45 -7.31 2.31
CA GLU A 220 15.45 -6.30 2.68
C GLU A 220 14.84 -5.16 3.50
N ILE A 221 13.62 -4.71 3.19
CA ILE A 221 12.87 -3.74 3.99
C ILE A 221 12.62 -4.29 5.39
N ILE A 222 12.06 -5.51 5.51
CA ILE A 222 11.76 -6.12 6.81
C ILE A 222 13.04 -6.35 7.62
N ALA A 223 14.10 -6.86 6.99
CA ALA A 223 15.39 -7.06 7.65
C ALA A 223 15.99 -5.73 8.14
N GLY A 224 15.88 -4.67 7.33
CA GLY A 224 16.34 -3.33 7.70
C GLY A 224 15.54 -2.74 8.87
N ILE A 225 14.21 -2.88 8.87
CA ILE A 225 13.35 -2.43 9.98
C ILE A 225 13.72 -3.19 11.27
N ARG A 226 13.86 -4.51 11.19
CA ARG A 226 14.23 -5.36 12.34
C ARG A 226 15.61 -5.03 12.90
N ALA A 227 16.58 -4.71 12.04
CA ALA A 227 17.93 -4.32 12.44
C ALA A 227 17.96 -2.92 13.11
N ASP A 228 17.10 -2.03 12.67
CA ASP A 228 17.00 -0.66 13.19
C ASP A 228 16.12 -0.57 14.44
N ARG A 229 14.98 -1.29 14.45
CA ARG A 229 13.98 -1.30 15.53
C ARG A 229 13.27 -2.65 15.64
N ASN A 230 13.26 -3.21 16.84
CA ASN A 230 12.57 -4.45 17.15
C ASN A 230 11.19 -4.25 17.79
N ASP A 231 10.80 -2.98 18.04
CA ASP A 231 9.65 -2.58 18.83
C ASP A 231 8.45 -2.14 17.98
N ILE A 232 8.52 -2.31 16.65
CA ILE A 232 7.39 -2.05 15.75
C ILE A 232 7.06 -3.31 14.95
N ASP A 233 5.78 -3.68 14.91
CA ASP A 233 5.34 -4.79 14.07
C ASP A 233 5.28 -4.40 12.60
N VAL A 234 5.46 -5.38 11.73
CA VAL A 234 5.36 -5.21 10.27
C VAL A 234 4.28 -6.12 9.74
N ILE A 235 3.30 -5.53 9.05
CA ILE A 235 2.29 -6.26 8.30
C ILE A 235 2.39 -5.95 6.81
N VAL A 236 1.75 -6.76 5.98
CA VAL A 236 1.74 -6.60 4.53
C VAL A 236 0.31 -6.63 4.01
N ARG A 237 -0.09 -5.59 3.28
CA ARG A 237 -1.34 -5.61 2.52
C ARG A 237 -1.07 -6.11 1.11
N LEU A 238 -1.59 -7.29 0.79
CA LEU A 238 -1.35 -7.98 -0.49
C LEU A 238 -2.58 -7.90 -1.41
N SER A 239 -2.38 -7.59 -2.70
CA SER A 239 -3.27 -8.04 -3.77
C SER A 239 -2.86 -9.46 -4.15
N ALA A 240 -3.75 -10.43 -3.95
CA ALA A 240 -3.44 -11.84 -4.10
C ALA A 240 -3.14 -12.25 -5.55
N PHE A 241 -3.63 -11.49 -6.53
CA PHE A 241 -3.34 -11.67 -7.95
C PHE A 241 -3.65 -10.38 -8.72
N ASP A 242 -3.06 -10.28 -9.89
CA ASP A 242 -3.31 -9.23 -10.87
C ASP A 242 -4.47 -9.61 -11.81
N PHE A 243 -4.80 -8.69 -12.69
CA PHE A 243 -5.65 -8.91 -13.86
C PHE A 243 -4.91 -8.44 -15.11
N VAL A 244 -5.18 -9.07 -16.26
CA VAL A 244 -4.91 -8.42 -17.54
C VAL A 244 -5.59 -7.04 -17.52
N PRO A 245 -4.93 -5.95 -17.96
CA PRO A 245 -5.55 -4.65 -18.01
C PRO A 245 -6.88 -4.66 -18.78
N PHE A 246 -7.85 -3.89 -18.31
CA PHE A 246 -9.16 -3.80 -18.91
C PHE A 246 -9.37 -2.43 -19.58
N ARG A 247 -10.19 -2.42 -20.64
CA ARG A 247 -10.70 -1.22 -21.30
C ARG A 247 -12.22 -1.26 -21.37
N PRO A 248 -12.91 -0.12 -21.50
CA PRO A 248 -14.34 -0.11 -21.79
C PRO A 248 -14.62 -0.78 -23.13
N ASP A 249 -15.66 -1.57 -23.20
CA ASP A 249 -16.21 -2.08 -24.45
C ASP A 249 -16.79 -0.93 -25.27
N ALA A 250 -16.14 -0.60 -26.39
CA ALA A 250 -16.55 0.52 -27.24
C ALA A 250 -17.94 0.30 -27.88
N ASP A 251 -18.25 -0.95 -28.26
CA ASP A 251 -19.51 -1.31 -28.94
C ASP A 251 -20.71 -1.20 -27.98
N ARG A 252 -20.45 -1.29 -26.69
CA ARG A 252 -21.47 -1.20 -25.62
C ARG A 252 -21.40 0.10 -24.84
N SER A 253 -20.53 1.03 -25.25
CA SER A 253 -20.44 2.38 -24.70
C SER A 253 -21.49 3.30 -25.33
N GLN A 254 -22.07 4.19 -24.52
CA GLN A 254 -23.04 5.21 -24.96
C GLN A 254 -22.52 6.59 -24.55
N SER A 255 -23.05 7.66 -25.14
CA SER A 255 -22.69 9.03 -24.78
C SER A 255 -22.82 9.25 -23.26
N GLY A 256 -21.73 9.59 -22.61
CA GLY A 256 -21.66 9.84 -21.16
C GLY A 256 -21.65 8.58 -20.26
N LYS A 257 -21.68 7.35 -20.85
CA LYS A 257 -21.62 6.10 -20.09
C LYS A 257 -20.68 5.11 -20.75
N LEU A 258 -19.62 4.72 -20.02
CA LEU A 258 -18.69 3.70 -20.45
C LEU A 258 -19.38 2.33 -20.50
N GLY A 259 -19.05 1.53 -21.50
CA GLY A 259 -19.43 0.12 -21.56
C GLY A 259 -18.77 -0.70 -20.45
N PRO A 260 -19.17 -1.98 -20.31
CA PRO A 260 -18.53 -2.89 -19.36
C PRO A 260 -17.04 -3.05 -19.69
N GLY A 261 -16.24 -3.40 -18.67
CA GLY A 261 -14.82 -3.69 -18.88
C GLY A 261 -14.64 -4.97 -19.70
N ILE A 262 -13.78 -4.93 -20.70
CA ILE A 262 -13.28 -6.09 -21.43
C ILE A 262 -11.74 -6.12 -21.34
N PRO A 263 -11.09 -7.30 -21.33
CA PRO A 263 -9.63 -7.38 -21.33
C PRO A 263 -9.04 -6.64 -22.52
N GLU A 264 -7.89 -6.00 -22.31
CA GLU A 264 -7.04 -5.55 -23.41
C GLU A 264 -6.53 -6.77 -24.22
N ASP A 265 -6.15 -6.55 -25.47
CA ASP A 265 -5.53 -7.61 -26.26
C ASP A 265 -4.13 -7.94 -25.70
N PHE A 266 -3.99 -9.16 -25.21
CA PHE A 266 -2.75 -9.71 -24.65
C PHE A 266 -2.13 -10.81 -25.52
N SER A 267 -2.70 -11.09 -26.68
CA SER A 267 -2.30 -12.22 -27.55
C SER A 267 -0.82 -12.18 -27.95
N SER A 268 -0.27 -10.98 -28.14
CA SER A 268 1.15 -10.77 -28.45
C SER A 268 2.08 -10.84 -27.23
N CYS A 269 1.51 -10.99 -26.03
CA CYS A 269 2.25 -11.01 -24.76
C CYS A 269 2.38 -12.42 -24.16
N LEU A 270 1.90 -13.44 -24.86
CA LEU A 270 1.98 -14.82 -24.38
C LEU A 270 3.39 -15.42 -24.61
N PRO A 271 3.91 -16.25 -23.68
CA PRO A 271 3.37 -16.48 -22.36
C PRO A 271 3.39 -15.20 -21.50
N TYR A 272 2.31 -14.97 -20.74
CA TYR A 272 2.07 -13.68 -20.03
C TYR A 272 2.87 -13.61 -18.72
N HIS A 273 3.99 -12.91 -18.74
CA HIS A 273 4.89 -12.70 -17.60
C HIS A 273 4.80 -11.28 -17.01
N TYR A 274 3.60 -10.69 -17.00
CA TYR A 274 3.37 -9.29 -16.61
C TYR A 274 2.31 -9.13 -15.50
N GLY A 275 2.07 -10.20 -14.74
CA GLY A 275 1.13 -10.17 -13.64
C GLY A 275 1.46 -11.23 -12.59
N PHE A 276 1.23 -10.88 -11.32
CA PHE A 276 1.38 -11.78 -10.18
C PHE A 276 0.13 -12.65 -10.02
N GLY A 277 0.33 -13.96 -9.81
CA GLY A 277 -0.78 -14.88 -9.56
C GLY A 277 -1.67 -15.16 -10.78
N LEU A 278 -1.14 -15.02 -12.00
CA LEU A 278 -1.83 -15.33 -13.26
C LEU A 278 -1.22 -16.56 -13.93
N ASN A 279 -2.07 -17.34 -14.59
CA ASN A 279 -1.60 -18.40 -15.47
C ASN A 279 -0.92 -17.79 -16.72
N PRO A 280 0.36 -18.07 -16.99
CA PRO A 280 1.06 -17.44 -18.11
C PRO A 280 0.53 -17.84 -19.48
N ASP A 281 -0.08 -19.02 -19.62
CA ASP A 281 -0.64 -19.49 -20.89
C ASP A 281 -2.07 -18.98 -21.12
N ASN A 282 -2.81 -18.68 -20.02
CA ASN A 282 -4.13 -18.07 -20.05
C ASN A 282 -4.29 -17.06 -18.92
N PRO A 283 -3.87 -15.81 -19.10
CA PRO A 283 -3.83 -14.81 -18.01
C PRO A 283 -5.23 -14.31 -17.56
N LEU A 284 -6.30 -14.83 -18.11
CA LEU A 284 -7.65 -14.66 -17.57
C LEU A 284 -7.96 -15.65 -16.43
N GLU A 285 -7.10 -16.63 -16.23
CA GLU A 285 -7.16 -17.59 -15.14
C GLU A 285 -6.13 -17.25 -14.06
N VAL A 286 -6.54 -17.45 -12.82
CA VAL A 286 -5.70 -17.20 -11.64
C VAL A 286 -4.83 -18.45 -11.37
N ASP A 287 -3.54 -18.23 -11.07
CA ASP A 287 -2.63 -19.22 -10.51
C ASP A 287 -2.15 -18.74 -9.13
N LEU A 288 -2.64 -19.37 -8.07
CA LEU A 288 -2.34 -18.99 -6.69
C LEU A 288 -1.07 -19.63 -6.11
N ALA A 289 -0.27 -20.34 -6.90
CA ALA A 289 0.94 -21.01 -6.38
C ALA A 289 1.92 -20.00 -5.74
N GLU A 290 2.31 -18.96 -6.47
CA GLU A 290 3.19 -17.91 -5.93
C GLU A 290 2.52 -17.02 -4.87
N PRO A 291 1.24 -16.58 -5.00
CA PRO A 291 0.52 -15.91 -3.92
C PRO A 291 0.52 -16.67 -2.59
N ILE A 292 0.27 -17.98 -2.62
CA ILE A 292 0.34 -18.82 -1.42
C ILE A 292 1.77 -18.89 -0.87
N GLN A 293 2.77 -18.99 -1.74
CA GLN A 293 4.18 -18.97 -1.34
C GLN A 293 4.55 -17.63 -0.69
N PHE A 294 4.05 -16.52 -1.22
CA PHE A 294 4.28 -15.19 -0.64
C PHE A 294 3.65 -15.04 0.76
N VAL A 295 2.42 -15.53 0.95
CA VAL A 295 1.77 -15.53 2.28
C VAL A 295 2.55 -16.38 3.28
N LYS A 296 3.07 -17.55 2.87
CA LYS A 296 3.92 -18.38 3.72
C LYS A 296 5.22 -17.65 4.09
N LEU A 297 5.86 -16.98 3.13
CA LEU A 297 7.05 -16.16 3.37
C LEU A 297 6.80 -15.03 4.37
N CYS A 298 5.62 -14.40 4.36
CA CYS A 298 5.26 -13.37 5.34
C CYS A 298 5.01 -13.93 6.75
N ALA A 299 4.79 -15.22 6.90
CA ALA A 299 4.55 -15.89 8.18
C ALA A 299 5.85 -16.40 8.86
N GLU A 300 6.98 -16.41 8.14
CA GLU A 300 8.33 -16.75 8.63
C GLU A 300 9.00 -15.54 9.32
#